data_66846e88a040ee090a9b3d5757e8d1ac
#
_entry.id   66846e88a040ee090a9b3d5757e8d1ac
#
_cell.length_a   1.000
_cell.length_b   1.000
_cell.length_c   1.000
_cell.angle_alpha   90.00
_cell.angle_beta   90.00
_cell.angle_gamma   90.00
#
_symmetry.space_group_name_H-M   'P 1'
#
loop_
_entity.id
_entity.type
_entity.pdbx_description
1 polymer ?
#
loop_
_entity_poly.entity_id
_entity_poly.type
_entity_poly.pdbx_seq_one_letter_code
_entity_poly.pdbx_strand_id
1 'polypeptide(L)'
;IDVARRNARKFGVDDRIEFFCCDLFPSHKTFNFRPSTFDLIVANLPYIPTETLRGLRVFGREPTLALDGGADGLDIIRRLLVESPRHLAPGGLILVEIEASQGLAALALAYDAFAEAEISLHQDLAGRDRLIEIAPKDDG
;
A
#
# COMPACT_ATOMS: atom_id res chain seq x y z
N ILE A 1 -7.70 12.38 -7.32
CA ILE A 1 -7.83 13.29 -6.16
C ILE A 1 -9.17 14.03 -6.15
N ASP A 2 -9.66 14.58 -7.27
CA ASP A 2 -10.91 15.41 -7.27
C ASP A 2 -12.15 14.64 -6.85
N VAL A 3 -12.27 13.36 -7.24
CA VAL A 3 -13.35 12.48 -6.76
C VAL A 3 -13.22 12.24 -5.26
N ALA A 4 -12.02 11.98 -4.77
CA ALA A 4 -11.78 11.77 -3.33
C ALA A 4 -12.15 13.01 -2.50
N ARG A 5 -11.76 14.21 -2.96
CA ARG A 5 -12.15 15.47 -2.30
C ARG A 5 -13.65 15.69 -2.29
N ARG A 6 -14.34 15.39 -3.41
CA ARG A 6 -15.82 15.47 -3.46
C ARG A 6 -16.48 14.51 -2.47
N ASN A 7 -15.95 13.28 -2.38
CA ASN A 7 -16.46 12.29 -1.43
C ASN A 7 -16.23 12.73 0.02
N ALA A 8 -15.06 13.24 0.36
CA ALA A 8 -14.76 13.73 1.70
C ALA A 8 -15.74 14.84 2.12
N ARG A 9 -15.99 15.83 1.24
CA ARG A 9 -16.99 16.88 1.48
C ARG A 9 -18.39 16.31 1.65
N LYS A 10 -18.80 15.36 0.80
CA LYS A 10 -20.10 14.72 0.87
C LYS A 10 -20.34 14.04 2.23
N PHE A 11 -19.30 13.48 2.83
CA PHE A 11 -19.36 12.81 4.12
C PHE A 11 -18.96 13.69 5.31
N GLY A 12 -18.64 14.98 5.08
CA GLY A 12 -18.31 15.94 6.14
C GLY A 12 -17.03 15.59 6.88
N VAL A 13 -16.01 15.08 6.18
CA VAL A 13 -14.71 14.66 6.74
C VAL A 13 -13.52 15.34 6.06
N ASP A 14 -13.77 16.33 5.22
CA ASP A 14 -12.74 17.01 4.43
C ASP A 14 -11.80 17.88 5.28
N ASP A 15 -12.19 18.29 6.47
CA ASP A 15 -11.38 18.96 7.46
C ASP A 15 -10.37 18.02 8.18
N ARG A 16 -10.55 16.71 8.05
CA ARG A 16 -9.70 15.67 8.66
C ARG A 16 -8.87 14.88 7.66
N ILE A 17 -8.93 15.22 6.37
CA ILE A 17 -8.24 14.50 5.29
C ILE A 17 -7.36 15.46 4.50
N GLU A 18 -6.08 15.16 4.43
CA GLU A 18 -5.16 15.81 3.51
C GLU A 18 -4.96 14.96 2.25
N PHE A 19 -4.96 15.59 1.08
CA PHE A 19 -4.88 14.92 -0.21
C PHE A 19 -3.58 15.29 -0.93
N PHE A 20 -2.75 14.28 -1.16
CA PHE A 20 -1.49 14.41 -1.87
C PHE A 20 -1.54 13.67 -3.20
N CYS A 21 -1.02 14.28 -4.28
CA CYS A 21 -0.75 13.62 -5.54
C CYS A 21 0.76 13.35 -5.62
N CYS A 22 1.17 12.17 -5.22
CA CYS A 22 2.57 11.78 -5.14
C CYS A 22 2.74 10.30 -5.47
N ASP A 23 3.98 9.87 -5.66
CA ASP A 23 4.35 8.48 -5.84
C ASP A 23 4.72 7.90 -4.47
N LEU A 24 3.84 7.05 -3.92
CA LEU A 24 3.85 6.45 -2.59
C LEU A 24 3.81 7.49 -1.47
N PHE A 25 4.93 8.08 -1.08
CA PHE A 25 5.00 9.04 0.00
C PHE A 25 5.28 10.46 -0.49
N PRO A 26 4.71 11.50 0.15
CA PRO A 26 4.98 12.88 -0.22
C PRO A 26 6.44 13.23 0.08
N SER A 27 7.11 13.93 -0.85
CA SER A 27 8.49 14.38 -0.64
C SER A 27 8.56 15.50 0.40
N HIS A 28 9.62 15.53 1.21
CA HIS A 28 9.87 16.58 2.21
C HIS A 28 9.95 18.00 1.63
N LYS A 29 10.18 18.15 0.32
CA LYS A 29 10.25 19.45 -0.36
C LYS A 29 8.89 20.07 -0.68
N THR A 30 7.84 19.26 -0.68
CA THR A 30 6.51 19.68 -1.14
C THR A 30 5.65 20.22 0.01
N PHE A 31 6.04 19.97 1.25
CA PHE A 31 5.28 20.33 2.43
C PHE A 31 6.20 20.81 3.56
N ASN A 32 5.74 21.85 4.29
CA ASN A 32 6.21 22.16 5.64
C ASN A 32 5.84 21.02 6.63
N PHE A 33 5.78 19.81 6.12
CA PHE A 33 5.47 18.61 6.85
C PHE A 33 6.74 18.24 7.62
N ARG A 34 6.66 18.26 8.92
CA ARG A 34 7.65 17.57 9.77
C ARG A 34 7.70 16.13 9.28
N PRO A 35 8.83 15.42 9.37
CA PRO A 35 8.86 14.00 9.08
C PRO A 35 7.79 13.33 9.95
N SER A 36 6.58 13.22 9.44
CA SER A 36 5.49 12.60 10.16
C SER A 36 5.58 11.14 9.87
N THR A 37 5.74 10.45 10.92
CA THR A 37 5.51 9.04 10.98
C THR A 37 4.00 8.82 11.04
N PHE A 38 3.55 7.76 10.41
CA PHE A 38 2.15 7.35 10.40
C PHE A 38 1.94 6.24 11.43
N ASP A 39 0.89 6.34 12.22
CA ASP A 39 0.48 5.25 13.11
C ASP A 39 -0.10 4.08 12.34
N LEU A 40 -0.64 4.34 11.14
CA LEU A 40 -1.20 3.33 10.24
C LEU A 40 -0.94 3.69 8.79
N ILE A 41 -0.39 2.74 8.04
CA ILE A 41 -0.27 2.80 6.57
C ILE A 41 -1.20 1.75 5.99
N VAL A 42 -2.16 2.17 5.14
CA VAL A 42 -3.06 1.26 4.42
C VAL A 42 -2.84 1.44 2.93
N ALA A 43 -2.53 0.35 2.23
CA ALA A 43 -2.20 0.39 0.82
C ALA A 43 -2.99 -0.63 0.00
N ASN A 44 -3.68 -0.14 -1.03
CA ASN A 44 -4.22 -0.94 -2.14
C ASN A 44 -3.53 -0.47 -3.42
N LEU A 45 -2.42 -1.10 -3.74
CA LEU A 45 -1.52 -0.73 -4.83
C LEU A 45 -1.81 -1.54 -6.08
N PRO A 46 -1.37 -1.10 -7.27
CA PRO A 46 -1.37 -1.94 -8.46
C PRO A 46 -0.61 -3.24 -8.21
N TYR A 47 -1.26 -4.38 -8.39
CA TYR A 47 -0.68 -5.70 -8.11
C TYR A 47 -0.86 -6.71 -9.26
N ILE A 48 -1.42 -6.31 -10.41
CA ILE A 48 -1.61 -7.23 -11.54
C ILE A 48 -0.30 -7.33 -12.32
N PRO A 49 0.23 -8.54 -12.57
CA PRO A 49 1.40 -8.70 -13.42
C PRO A 49 1.16 -8.15 -14.82
N THR A 50 2.15 -7.43 -15.39
CA THR A 50 2.03 -6.72 -16.67
C THR A 50 1.49 -7.61 -17.80
N GLU A 51 2.00 -8.85 -17.94
CA GLU A 51 1.55 -9.77 -18.99
C GLU A 51 0.12 -10.24 -18.76
N THR A 52 -0.26 -10.50 -17.51
CA THR A 52 -1.64 -10.86 -17.15
C THR A 52 -2.60 -9.71 -17.48
N LEU A 53 -2.23 -8.48 -17.13
CA LEU A 53 -3.03 -7.27 -17.34
C LEU A 53 -3.38 -7.08 -18.81
N ARG A 54 -2.44 -7.33 -19.74
CA ARG A 54 -2.66 -7.23 -21.19
C ARG A 54 -3.77 -8.15 -21.70
N GLY A 55 -3.99 -9.29 -21.05
CA GLY A 55 -5.05 -10.25 -21.38
C GLY A 55 -6.42 -9.95 -20.76
N LEU A 56 -6.50 -9.02 -19.83
CA LEU A 56 -7.74 -8.72 -19.11
C LEU A 56 -8.65 -7.75 -19.87
N ARG A 57 -9.96 -7.89 -19.65
CA ARG A 57 -10.98 -6.99 -20.26
C ARG A 57 -10.88 -5.55 -19.79
N VAL A 58 -10.22 -5.30 -18.66
CA VAL A 58 -10.04 -3.96 -18.11
C VAL A 58 -8.89 -3.21 -18.82
N PHE A 59 -8.01 -3.91 -19.52
CA PHE A 59 -6.90 -3.29 -20.24
C PHE A 59 -7.41 -2.26 -21.27
N GLY A 60 -6.90 -1.04 -21.18
CA GLY A 60 -7.33 0.09 -22.01
C GLY A 60 -8.69 0.72 -21.64
N ARG A 61 -9.39 0.20 -20.61
CA ARG A 61 -10.62 0.79 -20.05
C ARG A 61 -10.39 1.54 -18.74
N GLU A 62 -9.45 1.04 -17.96
CA GLU A 62 -8.99 1.69 -16.72
C GLU A 62 -7.54 2.15 -16.89
N PRO A 63 -7.11 3.17 -16.13
CA PRO A 63 -5.73 3.63 -16.18
C PRO A 63 -4.76 2.50 -15.85
N THR A 64 -3.84 2.17 -16.76
CA THR A 64 -2.83 1.11 -16.57
C THR A 64 -2.04 1.32 -15.27
N LEU A 65 -1.72 2.58 -14.95
CA LEU A 65 -1.01 2.95 -13.72
C LEU A 65 -1.74 2.52 -12.43
N ALA A 66 -3.06 2.33 -12.48
CA ALA A 66 -3.84 1.88 -11.32
C ALA A 66 -3.89 0.36 -11.17
N LEU A 67 -3.38 -0.40 -12.13
CA LEU A 67 -3.53 -1.85 -12.21
C LEU A 67 -2.20 -2.59 -12.31
N ASP A 68 -1.22 -2.03 -13.05
CA ASP A 68 0.03 -2.67 -13.41
C ASP A 68 1.01 -2.67 -12.23
N GLY A 69 1.22 -3.83 -11.65
CA GLY A 69 2.17 -4.07 -10.56
C GLY A 69 3.58 -4.48 -11.01
N GLY A 70 3.87 -4.43 -12.32
CA GLY A 70 5.16 -4.85 -12.86
C GLY A 70 5.21 -6.33 -13.25
N ALA A 71 6.42 -6.87 -13.41
CA ALA A 71 6.62 -8.21 -13.98
C ALA A 71 5.94 -9.32 -13.18
N ASP A 72 6.03 -9.28 -11.86
CA ASP A 72 5.42 -10.26 -10.94
C ASP A 72 4.21 -9.69 -10.17
N GLY A 73 3.84 -8.42 -10.45
CA GLY A 73 2.75 -7.72 -9.76
C GLY A 73 3.15 -7.17 -8.38
N LEU A 74 4.41 -7.24 -7.99
CA LEU A 74 4.89 -6.83 -6.66
C LEU A 74 5.82 -5.61 -6.68
N ASP A 75 6.10 -5.01 -7.84
CA ASP A 75 7.09 -3.94 -7.95
C ASP A 75 6.75 -2.72 -7.07
N ILE A 76 5.49 -2.32 -7.03
CA ILE A 76 5.07 -1.16 -6.23
C ILE A 76 5.00 -1.52 -4.75
N ILE A 77 4.56 -2.73 -4.41
CA ILE A 77 4.55 -3.25 -3.03
C ILE A 77 5.99 -3.31 -2.49
N ARG A 78 6.95 -3.81 -3.28
CA ARG A 78 8.37 -3.86 -2.92
C ARG A 78 8.92 -2.47 -2.59
N ARG A 79 8.60 -1.47 -3.40
CA ARG A 79 8.97 -0.07 -3.17
C ARG A 79 8.33 0.49 -1.89
N LEU A 80 7.04 0.25 -1.68
CA LEU A 80 6.35 0.67 -0.46
C LEU A 80 7.06 0.11 0.77
N LEU A 81 7.33 -1.19 0.81
CA LEU A 81 7.95 -1.85 1.96
C LEU A 81 9.35 -1.32 2.26
N VAL A 82 10.16 -1.02 1.23
CA VAL A 82 11.51 -0.42 1.40
C VAL A 82 11.44 1.00 1.97
N GLU A 83 10.43 1.77 1.60
CA GLU A 83 10.29 3.17 2.03
C GLU A 83 9.58 3.30 3.40
N SER A 84 8.65 2.39 3.71
CA SER A 84 7.78 2.45 4.89
C SER A 84 8.50 2.58 6.24
N PRO A 85 9.66 1.95 6.51
CA PRO A 85 10.34 2.08 7.80
C PRO A 85 10.67 3.53 8.20
N ARG A 86 10.82 4.41 7.22
CA ARG A 86 11.12 5.85 7.47
C ARG A 86 9.87 6.68 7.74
N HIS A 87 8.70 6.12 7.47
CA HIS A 87 7.41 6.80 7.53
C HIS A 87 6.48 6.20 8.59
N LEU A 88 6.83 5.07 9.19
CA LEU A 88 6.03 4.43 10.22
C LEU A 88 6.45 4.93 11.60
N ALA A 89 5.47 5.24 12.45
CA ALA A 89 5.71 5.56 13.85
C ALA A 89 6.13 4.31 14.63
N PRO A 90 6.85 4.45 15.75
CA PRO A 90 7.03 3.34 16.70
C PRO A 90 5.66 2.77 17.09
N GLY A 91 5.51 1.44 17.09
CA GLY A 91 4.24 0.76 17.31
C GLY A 91 3.19 0.93 16.19
N GLY A 92 3.56 1.52 15.06
CA GLY A 92 2.67 1.69 13.93
C GLY A 92 2.38 0.37 13.19
N LEU A 93 1.37 0.37 12.33
CA LEU A 93 0.88 -0.80 11.60
C LEU A 93 0.87 -0.55 10.09
N ILE A 94 1.21 -1.57 9.30
CA ILE A 94 1.09 -1.51 7.84
C ILE A 94 0.11 -2.60 7.38
N LEU A 95 -0.85 -2.22 6.55
CA LEU A 95 -1.80 -3.12 5.91
C LEU A 95 -1.67 -2.99 4.39
N VAL A 96 -1.35 -4.08 3.69
CA VAL A 96 -1.16 -4.09 2.23
C VAL A 96 -2.07 -5.12 1.60
N GLU A 97 -2.97 -4.67 0.71
CA GLU A 97 -3.76 -5.56 -0.13
C GLU A 97 -2.89 -6.21 -1.19
N ILE A 98 -3.11 -7.51 -1.44
CA ILE A 98 -2.39 -8.33 -2.42
C ILE A 98 -3.36 -9.16 -3.27
N GLU A 99 -2.89 -9.68 -4.39
CA GLU A 99 -3.57 -10.71 -5.15
C GLU A 99 -3.33 -12.09 -4.48
N ALA A 100 -4.31 -12.97 -4.55
CA ALA A 100 -4.32 -14.23 -3.80
C ALA A 100 -3.11 -15.14 -4.05
N SER A 101 -2.56 -15.14 -5.26
CA SER A 101 -1.38 -15.95 -5.60
C SER A 101 -0.06 -15.37 -5.09
N GLN A 102 -0.07 -14.13 -4.60
CA GLN A 102 1.12 -13.39 -4.18
C GLN A 102 1.47 -13.59 -2.69
N GLY A 103 0.61 -14.26 -1.89
CA GLY A 103 0.74 -14.34 -0.44
C GLY A 103 2.14 -14.66 0.06
N LEU A 104 2.74 -15.78 -0.38
CA LEU A 104 4.08 -16.19 0.06
C LEU A 104 5.19 -15.24 -0.40
N ALA A 105 5.10 -14.72 -1.63
CA ALA A 105 6.10 -13.79 -2.15
C ALA A 105 6.05 -12.43 -1.44
N ALA A 106 4.85 -11.94 -1.16
CA ALA A 106 4.66 -10.70 -0.43
C ALA A 106 5.07 -10.83 1.05
N LEU A 107 4.83 -11.99 1.70
CA LEU A 107 5.37 -12.29 3.03
C LEU A 107 6.90 -12.23 3.05
N ALA A 108 7.56 -12.85 2.07
CA ALA A 108 9.03 -12.80 1.98
C ALA A 108 9.55 -11.37 1.89
N LEU A 109 8.93 -10.53 1.03
CA LEU A 109 9.28 -9.11 0.91
C LEU A 109 9.05 -8.33 2.22
N ALA A 110 7.98 -8.66 2.95
CA ALA A 110 7.70 -8.02 4.22
C ALA A 110 8.75 -8.39 5.29
N TYR A 111 9.16 -9.65 5.38
CA TYR A 111 10.23 -10.07 6.29
C TYR A 111 11.59 -9.49 5.91
N ASP A 112 11.89 -9.33 4.61
CA ASP A 112 13.13 -8.67 4.15
C ASP A 112 13.19 -7.20 4.59
N ALA A 113 12.05 -6.51 4.60
CA ALA A 113 11.97 -5.10 4.99
C ALA A 113 11.82 -4.88 6.50
N PHE A 114 11.23 -5.84 7.22
CA PHE A 114 10.88 -5.77 8.64
C PHE A 114 11.22 -7.09 9.35
N ALA A 115 12.50 -7.40 9.50
CA ALA A 115 12.98 -8.70 10.01
C ALA A 115 12.48 -9.05 11.41
N GLU A 116 12.26 -8.05 12.28
CA GLU A 116 11.83 -8.23 13.68
C GLU A 116 10.31 -8.01 13.86
N ALA A 117 9.56 -7.75 12.78
CA ALA A 117 8.12 -7.50 12.86
C ALA A 117 7.33 -8.80 13.11
N GLU A 118 6.16 -8.65 13.72
CA GLU A 118 5.10 -9.64 13.62
C GLU A 118 4.38 -9.43 12.28
N ILE A 119 4.41 -10.45 11.41
CA ILE A 119 3.82 -10.38 10.08
C ILE A 119 2.77 -11.47 9.94
N SER A 120 1.55 -11.07 9.56
CA SER A 120 0.41 -11.95 9.38
C SER A 120 -0.17 -11.84 7.96
N LEU A 121 -0.60 -12.98 7.42
CA LEU A 121 -1.30 -13.07 6.16
C LEU A 121 -2.78 -13.39 6.43
N HIS A 122 -3.66 -12.49 5.99
CA HIS A 122 -5.10 -12.62 6.20
C HIS A 122 -5.81 -13.00 4.92
N GLN A 123 -6.86 -13.80 5.07
CA GLN A 123 -7.70 -14.25 3.97
C GLN A 123 -8.98 -13.44 3.87
N ASP A 124 -9.50 -13.35 2.65
CA ASP A 124 -10.83 -12.80 2.39
C ASP A 124 -11.94 -13.79 2.81
N LEU A 125 -13.20 -13.37 2.68
CA LEU A 125 -14.36 -14.21 3.02
C LEU A 125 -14.50 -15.48 2.16
N ALA A 126 -13.75 -15.57 1.06
CA ALA A 126 -13.67 -16.75 0.19
C ALA A 126 -12.48 -17.66 0.56
N GLY A 127 -11.72 -17.36 1.62
CA GLY A 127 -10.55 -18.13 2.05
C GLY A 127 -9.33 -17.93 1.16
N ARG A 128 -9.22 -16.78 0.47
CA ARG A 128 -8.09 -16.45 -0.39
C ARG A 128 -7.20 -15.44 0.30
N ASP A 129 -5.89 -15.61 0.21
CA ASP A 129 -4.93 -14.63 0.70
C ASP A 129 -5.23 -13.25 0.12
N ARG A 130 -5.31 -12.22 0.98
CA ARG A 130 -5.77 -10.90 0.54
C ARG A 130 -5.05 -9.74 1.19
N LEU A 131 -4.57 -9.86 2.40
CA LEU A 131 -3.99 -8.77 3.15
C LEU A 131 -2.74 -9.24 3.90
N ILE A 132 -1.67 -8.47 3.80
CA ILE A 132 -0.53 -8.58 4.70
C ILE A 132 -0.63 -7.50 5.76
N GLU A 133 -0.49 -7.91 7.01
CA GLU A 133 -0.36 -7.06 8.18
C GLU A 133 1.08 -7.13 8.68
N ILE A 134 1.70 -5.98 8.94
CA ILE A 134 3.06 -5.85 9.45
C ILE A 134 3.01 -4.97 10.68
N ALA A 135 3.35 -5.54 11.83
CA ALA A 135 3.45 -4.86 13.13
C ALA A 135 4.90 -4.92 13.62
N PRO A 136 5.73 -3.91 13.31
CA PRO A 136 7.09 -3.84 13.86
C PRO A 136 7.06 -3.83 15.38
N LYS A 137 8.00 -4.54 16.01
CA LYS A 137 8.14 -4.49 17.47
C LYS A 137 8.66 -3.12 17.87
N ASP A 138 8.13 -2.57 18.96
CA ASP A 138 8.71 -1.40 19.58
C ASP A 138 10.10 -1.78 20.14
N ASP A 139 11.14 -1.14 19.63
CA ASP A 139 12.42 -1.11 20.28
C ASP A 139 12.30 -0.19 21.51
N GLY A 140 11.86 -0.78 22.65
CA GLY A 140 11.62 -0.09 23.91
C GLY A 140 12.85 0.59 24.52
#